data_6a4a9a38ab10cd29bff687b3789291e1
#
_entry.id   6a4a9a38ab10cd29bff687b3789291e1
#
_cell.length_a   1.000
_cell.length_b   1.000
_cell.length_c   1.000
_cell.angle_alpha   90.00
_cell.angle_beta   90.00
_cell.angle_gamma   90.00
#
_symmetry.space_group_name_H-M   'P 1'
#
loop_
_entity.id
_entity.type
_entity.pdbx_description
1 polymer ?
#
loop_
_entity_poly.entity_id
_entity_poly.type
_entity_poly.pdbx_seq_one_letter_code
_entity_poly.pdbx_strand_id
1 'polypeptide(L)'
;MKSARLLSLFLALSTVSVFAGIKSERQLAAIIDRTPAARLVAEGAQLKTAEAAAAAIPGAEAFWGIGESMEPLYATNTAIVVTPIAYDDVKKGMTVVYIKSNGRRVAHSIVGETRGGYLVQGVNNDEPDAEVVNEKNLIGVITAAYATTDSQFRTETTARLVAKGKIKTSNRT
;
A
#
# COMPACT_ATOMS: atom_id res chain seq x y z
N MET A 1 -62.46 -4.22 24.30
CA MET A 1 -61.17 -4.90 24.47
C MET A 1 -60.37 -4.60 23.21
N LYS A 2 -59.40 -3.67 23.27
CA LYS A 2 -58.56 -3.27 22.13
C LYS A 2 -57.16 -3.83 22.38
N SER A 3 -56.76 -4.82 21.57
CA SER A 3 -55.42 -5.42 21.61
C SER A 3 -54.42 -4.52 20.95
N ALA A 4 -53.47 -3.96 21.69
CA ALA A 4 -52.32 -3.25 21.17
C ALA A 4 -51.27 -4.26 20.72
N ARG A 5 -50.98 -4.29 19.41
CA ARG A 5 -49.85 -5.06 18.86
C ARG A 5 -48.58 -4.23 19.02
N LEU A 6 -47.67 -4.69 19.87
CA LEU A 6 -46.32 -4.17 19.99
C LEU A 6 -45.53 -4.61 18.77
N LEU A 7 -45.13 -3.65 17.92
CA LEU A 7 -44.24 -3.88 16.81
C LEU A 7 -42.80 -3.73 17.32
N SER A 8 -42.15 -4.84 17.62
CA SER A 8 -40.72 -4.84 18.00
C SER A 8 -39.88 -4.60 16.77
N LEU A 9 -39.33 -3.38 16.66
CA LEU A 9 -38.36 -3.01 15.65
C LEU A 9 -37.00 -3.56 16.06
N PHE A 10 -36.60 -4.70 15.48
CA PHE A 10 -35.21 -5.18 15.59
C PHE A 10 -34.30 -4.32 14.74
N LEU A 11 -33.62 -3.38 15.39
CA LEU A 11 -32.50 -2.64 14.75
C LEU A 11 -31.29 -3.59 14.71
N ALA A 12 -31.09 -4.24 13.57
CA ALA A 12 -29.87 -5.00 13.33
C ALA A 12 -28.70 -4.02 13.20
N LEU A 13 -27.98 -3.80 14.31
CA LEU A 13 -26.70 -3.14 14.31
C LEU A 13 -25.70 -4.09 13.61
N SER A 14 -25.51 -3.92 12.31
CA SER A 14 -24.39 -4.54 11.61
C SER A 14 -23.11 -3.85 12.09
N THR A 15 -22.48 -4.42 13.10
CA THR A 15 -21.12 -4.06 13.48
C THR A 15 -20.20 -4.48 12.35
N VAL A 16 -19.87 -3.55 11.47
CA VAL A 16 -18.72 -3.70 10.58
C VAL A 16 -17.51 -3.64 11.49
N SER A 17 -17.03 -4.80 11.91
CA SER A 17 -15.74 -4.91 12.58
C SER A 17 -14.68 -4.52 11.54
N VAL A 18 -14.31 -3.25 11.54
CA VAL A 18 -13.09 -2.80 10.89
C VAL A 18 -11.96 -3.42 11.70
N PHE A 19 -11.49 -4.58 11.27
CA PHE A 19 -10.22 -5.10 11.73
C PHE A 19 -9.13 -4.18 11.16
N ALA A 20 -8.97 -3.01 11.78
CA ALA A 20 -7.77 -2.22 11.69
C ALA A 20 -6.68 -3.04 12.39
N GLY A 21 -5.73 -3.53 11.66
CA GLY A 21 -4.69 -4.33 12.28
C GLY A 21 -3.78 -5.01 11.27
N ILE A 22 -2.81 -5.67 11.80
CA ILE A 22 -1.76 -6.48 11.18
C ILE A 22 -2.22 -7.13 9.87
N LYS A 23 -1.50 -6.82 8.78
CA LYS A 23 -1.77 -7.39 7.44
C LYS A 23 -1.79 -8.91 7.48
N SER A 24 -2.76 -9.51 6.80
CA SER A 24 -2.77 -10.96 6.62
C SER A 24 -1.65 -11.39 5.67
N GLU A 25 -1.21 -12.64 5.78
CA GLU A 25 -0.24 -13.22 4.83
C GLU A 25 -0.67 -13.06 3.37
N ARG A 26 -1.99 -13.19 3.10
CA ARG A 26 -2.56 -12.99 1.77
C ARG A 26 -2.40 -11.55 1.27
N GLN A 27 -2.60 -10.57 2.15
CA GLN A 27 -2.42 -9.16 1.78
C GLN A 27 -0.96 -8.87 1.48
N LEU A 28 -0.05 -9.36 2.32
CA LEU A 28 1.38 -9.19 2.08
C LEU A 28 1.83 -9.89 0.81
N ALA A 29 1.39 -11.12 0.55
CA ALA A 29 1.69 -11.85 -0.68
C ALA A 29 1.22 -11.08 -1.93
N ALA A 30 0.01 -10.52 -1.90
CA ALA A 30 -0.51 -9.69 -2.99
C ALA A 30 0.31 -8.41 -3.20
N ILE A 31 0.79 -7.78 -2.12
CA ILE A 31 1.65 -6.60 -2.19
C ILE A 31 3.00 -6.96 -2.82
N ILE A 32 3.64 -8.03 -2.35
CA ILE A 32 4.93 -8.49 -2.87
C ILE A 32 4.85 -8.88 -4.34
N ASP A 33 3.76 -9.54 -4.75
CA ASP A 33 3.54 -9.96 -6.14
C ASP A 33 3.36 -8.76 -7.10
N ARG A 34 2.70 -7.70 -6.65
CA ARG A 34 2.32 -6.55 -7.48
C ARG A 34 3.20 -5.32 -7.31
N THR A 35 4.09 -5.32 -6.34
CA THR A 35 5.03 -4.22 -6.09
C THR A 35 6.38 -4.57 -6.67
N PRO A 36 6.97 -3.74 -7.57
CA PRO A 36 8.29 -3.99 -8.11
C PRO A 36 9.35 -4.10 -7.01
N ALA A 37 10.20 -5.11 -7.08
CA ALA A 37 11.36 -5.17 -6.22
C ALA A 37 12.35 -4.06 -6.58
N ALA A 38 12.98 -3.44 -5.57
CA ALA A 38 14.01 -2.45 -5.84
C ALA A 38 15.24 -3.11 -6.49
N ARG A 39 15.73 -2.48 -7.55
CA ARG A 39 16.98 -2.87 -8.22
C ARG A 39 18.16 -2.20 -7.54
N LEU A 40 19.24 -2.94 -7.34
CA LEU A 40 20.45 -2.38 -6.76
C LEU A 40 21.19 -1.52 -7.78
N VAL A 41 21.60 -0.36 -7.32
CA VAL A 41 22.45 0.57 -8.08
C VAL A 41 23.56 1.11 -7.17
N ALA A 42 24.57 1.73 -7.76
CA ALA A 42 25.63 2.39 -7.00
C ALA A 42 25.04 3.50 -6.11
N GLU A 43 25.66 3.72 -4.96
CA GLU A 43 25.26 4.80 -4.05
C GLU A 43 25.29 6.16 -4.77
N GLY A 44 24.24 6.94 -4.56
CA GLY A 44 24.03 8.23 -5.22
C GLY A 44 23.48 8.13 -6.65
N ALA A 45 23.37 6.93 -7.25
CA ALA A 45 22.85 6.74 -8.60
C ALA A 45 21.32 6.50 -8.65
N GLN A 46 20.66 6.29 -7.51
CA GLN A 46 19.28 5.84 -7.44
C GLN A 46 18.32 6.77 -8.20
N LEU A 47 18.35 8.07 -7.86
CA LEU A 47 17.42 9.04 -8.46
C LEU A 47 17.72 9.22 -9.96
N LYS A 48 18.98 9.38 -10.34
CA LYS A 48 19.37 9.51 -11.74
C LYS A 48 18.94 8.30 -12.58
N THR A 49 19.02 7.09 -11.99
CA THR A 49 18.58 5.86 -12.66
C THR A 49 17.06 5.81 -12.78
N ALA A 50 16.34 6.23 -11.74
CA ALA A 50 14.88 6.32 -11.75
C ALA A 50 14.40 7.37 -12.78
N GLU A 51 15.04 8.54 -12.85
CA GLU A 51 14.73 9.59 -13.83
C GLU A 51 14.93 9.10 -15.27
N ALA A 52 16.04 8.40 -15.53
CA ALA A 52 16.29 7.81 -16.84
C ALA A 52 15.24 6.74 -17.22
N ALA A 53 14.80 5.95 -16.25
CA ALA A 53 13.74 4.96 -16.47
C ALA A 53 12.37 5.63 -16.68
N ALA A 54 12.06 6.67 -15.92
CA ALA A 54 10.82 7.44 -16.06
C ALA A 54 10.72 8.13 -17.42
N ALA A 55 11.82 8.69 -17.91
CA ALA A 55 11.89 9.36 -19.22
C ALA A 55 11.51 8.46 -20.40
N ALA A 56 11.61 7.15 -20.25
CA ALA A 56 11.21 6.16 -21.27
C ALA A 56 9.70 5.84 -21.25
N ILE A 57 8.95 6.34 -20.27
CA ILE A 57 7.52 6.01 -20.07
C ILE A 57 6.71 7.32 -20.11
N PRO A 58 5.75 7.47 -21.03
CA PRO A 58 4.94 8.67 -21.10
C PRO A 58 4.22 9.00 -19.78
N GLY A 59 4.45 10.22 -19.28
CA GLY A 59 3.82 10.70 -18.05
C GLY A 59 4.37 10.13 -16.75
N ALA A 60 5.38 9.25 -16.79
CA ALA A 60 6.02 8.77 -15.59
C ALA A 60 6.95 9.80 -14.96
N GLU A 61 7.03 9.80 -13.65
CA GLU A 61 7.89 10.67 -12.85
C GLU A 61 8.75 9.84 -11.88
N ALA A 62 9.94 10.35 -11.56
CA ALA A 62 10.81 9.78 -10.55
C ALA A 62 10.66 10.56 -9.24
N PHE A 63 10.59 9.83 -8.12
CA PHE A 63 10.51 10.41 -6.79
C PHE A 63 11.54 9.79 -5.86
N TRP A 64 12.01 10.59 -4.92
CA TRP A 64 12.84 10.13 -3.83
C TRP A 64 11.98 9.63 -2.67
N GLY A 65 12.11 8.37 -2.29
CA GLY A 65 11.39 7.78 -1.17
C GLY A 65 12.04 8.20 0.16
N ILE A 66 11.22 8.74 1.07
CA ILE A 66 11.62 9.15 2.40
C ILE A 66 10.69 8.49 3.42
N GLY A 67 11.26 7.95 4.50
CA GLY A 67 10.53 7.33 5.58
C GLY A 67 10.55 5.81 5.53
N GLU A 68 10.02 5.19 6.58
CA GLU A 68 10.15 3.76 6.87
C GLU A 68 8.84 2.98 6.66
N SER A 69 7.76 3.68 6.23
CA SER A 69 6.43 3.07 6.15
C SER A 69 6.34 1.91 5.16
N MET A 70 7.22 1.88 4.16
CA MET A 70 7.27 0.83 3.14
C MET A 70 8.37 -0.20 3.38
N GLU A 71 9.11 -0.11 4.47
CA GLU A 71 10.08 -1.15 4.83
C GLU A 71 9.39 -2.49 5.11
N PRO A 72 10.07 -3.59 4.78
CA PRO A 72 11.37 -3.72 4.15
C PRO A 72 11.35 -3.76 2.62
N LEU A 73 10.21 -3.47 1.96
CA LEU A 73 10.13 -3.46 0.49
C LEU A 73 10.91 -2.29 -0.09
N TYR A 74 10.73 -1.11 0.48
CA TYR A 74 11.44 0.11 0.12
C TYR A 74 11.97 0.77 1.39
N ALA A 75 13.27 0.76 1.54
CA ALA A 75 13.96 1.49 2.60
C ALA A 75 14.02 2.99 2.27
N THR A 76 14.31 3.80 3.28
CA THR A 76 14.67 5.21 3.09
C THR A 76 15.78 5.33 2.03
N ASN A 77 15.71 6.35 1.19
CA ASN A 77 16.61 6.57 0.06
C ASN A 77 16.44 5.57 -1.11
N THR A 78 15.30 4.93 -1.25
CA THR A 78 14.90 4.25 -2.47
C THR A 78 14.29 5.26 -3.44
N ALA A 79 14.82 5.38 -4.66
CA ALA A 79 14.18 6.15 -5.72
C ALA A 79 13.13 5.28 -6.44
N ILE A 80 11.95 5.83 -6.69
CA ILE A 80 10.83 5.13 -7.31
C ILE A 80 10.42 5.79 -8.62
N VAL A 81 9.96 4.99 -9.57
CA VAL A 81 9.30 5.46 -10.79
C VAL A 81 7.80 5.27 -10.62
N VAL A 82 7.05 6.33 -10.81
CA VAL A 82 5.59 6.34 -10.70
C VAL A 82 5.01 6.59 -12.08
N THR A 83 4.18 5.67 -12.54
CA THR A 83 3.51 5.75 -13.85
C THR A 83 2.03 6.06 -13.63
N PRO A 84 1.44 7.02 -14.36
CA PRO A 84 0.02 7.25 -14.34
C PRO A 84 -0.77 5.97 -14.63
N ILE A 85 -1.88 5.78 -13.92
CA ILE A 85 -2.78 4.64 -14.10
C ILE A 85 -4.23 5.12 -14.03
N ALA A 86 -5.12 4.55 -14.82
CA ALA A 86 -6.54 4.81 -14.68
C ALA A 86 -7.03 4.26 -13.32
N TYR A 87 -7.92 5.00 -12.66
CA TYR A 87 -8.40 4.62 -11.33
C TYR A 87 -9.01 3.21 -11.31
N ASP A 88 -9.76 2.84 -12.35
CA ASP A 88 -10.40 1.54 -12.48
C ASP A 88 -9.41 0.39 -12.73
N ASP A 89 -8.18 0.69 -13.15
CA ASP A 89 -7.12 -0.30 -13.34
C ASP A 89 -6.32 -0.58 -12.07
N VAL A 90 -6.53 0.22 -11.01
CA VAL A 90 -5.89 -0.01 -9.72
C VAL A 90 -6.40 -1.30 -9.10
N LYS A 91 -5.48 -2.13 -8.61
CA LYS A 91 -5.79 -3.45 -8.03
C LYS A 91 -5.22 -3.55 -6.61
N LYS A 92 -5.91 -4.33 -5.78
CA LYS A 92 -5.42 -4.69 -4.45
C LYS A 92 -4.02 -5.28 -4.51
N GLY A 93 -3.13 -4.82 -3.65
CA GLY A 93 -1.71 -5.20 -3.63
C GLY A 93 -0.79 -4.27 -4.42
N MET A 94 -1.31 -3.44 -5.33
CA MET A 94 -0.48 -2.41 -5.99
C MET A 94 -0.02 -1.37 -4.97
N THR A 95 1.21 -0.88 -5.12
CA THR A 95 1.70 0.27 -4.38
C THR A 95 1.51 1.52 -5.22
N VAL A 96 0.65 2.40 -4.75
CA VAL A 96 0.29 3.64 -5.42
C VAL A 96 0.90 4.85 -4.72
N VAL A 97 1.09 5.92 -5.49
CA VAL A 97 1.42 7.24 -4.96
C VAL A 97 0.18 8.12 -5.05
N TYR A 98 -0.12 8.81 -3.97
CA TYR A 98 -1.28 9.69 -3.88
C TYR A 98 -0.97 10.93 -3.05
N ILE A 99 -1.81 11.96 -3.19
CA ILE A 99 -1.69 13.22 -2.44
C ILE A 99 -2.66 13.19 -1.25
N LYS A 100 -2.15 13.40 -0.05
CA LYS A 100 -2.97 13.58 1.16
C LYS A 100 -3.55 15.00 1.19
N SER A 101 -4.60 15.19 2.02
CA SER A 101 -5.26 16.49 2.21
C SER A 101 -4.30 17.62 2.63
N ASN A 102 -3.18 17.28 3.27
CA ASN A 102 -2.12 18.21 3.65
C ASN A 102 -1.09 18.50 2.54
N GLY A 103 -1.32 18.02 1.30
CA GLY A 103 -0.44 18.20 0.16
C GLY A 103 0.76 17.23 0.08
N ARG A 104 0.95 16.36 1.07
CA ARG A 104 2.06 15.41 1.05
C ARG A 104 1.78 14.27 0.07
N ARG A 105 2.78 13.91 -0.73
CA ARG A 105 2.79 12.68 -1.53
C ARG A 105 3.17 11.50 -0.65
N VAL A 106 2.41 10.43 -0.73
CA VAL A 106 2.62 9.20 0.05
C VAL A 106 2.57 8.00 -0.88
N ALA A 107 3.45 7.04 -0.67
CA ALA A 107 3.49 5.77 -1.38
C ALA A 107 3.07 4.65 -0.43
N HIS A 108 1.88 4.07 -0.62
CA HIS A 108 1.38 2.96 0.18
C HIS A 108 0.68 1.92 -0.69
N SER A 109 0.51 0.71 -0.15
CA SER A 109 -0.09 -0.40 -0.88
C SER A 109 -1.60 -0.47 -0.67
N ILE A 110 -2.34 -0.81 -1.73
CA ILE A 110 -3.79 -1.04 -1.66
C ILE A 110 -4.06 -2.31 -0.85
N VAL A 111 -4.75 -2.17 0.27
CA VAL A 111 -5.10 -3.27 1.17
C VAL A 111 -6.58 -3.62 1.16
N GLY A 112 -7.42 -2.74 0.67
CA GLY A 112 -8.87 -2.92 0.61
C GLY A 112 -9.56 -1.85 -0.20
N GLU A 113 -10.89 -1.88 -0.16
CA GLU A 113 -11.76 -0.92 -0.84
C GLU A 113 -12.91 -0.53 0.07
N THR A 114 -13.38 0.70 -0.06
CA THR A 114 -14.54 1.26 0.61
C THR A 114 -15.42 2.02 -0.37
N ARG A 115 -16.56 2.53 0.08
CA ARG A 115 -17.40 3.42 -0.74
C ARG A 115 -16.71 4.72 -1.15
N GLY A 116 -15.70 5.15 -0.39
CA GLY A 116 -14.97 6.41 -0.65
C GLY A 116 -13.71 6.24 -1.50
N GLY A 117 -13.30 5.01 -1.80
CA GLY A 117 -12.08 4.71 -2.54
C GLY A 117 -11.28 3.55 -1.95
N TYR A 118 -10.05 3.43 -2.36
CA TYR A 118 -9.15 2.36 -1.91
C TYR A 118 -8.56 2.66 -0.54
N LEU A 119 -8.60 1.67 0.35
CA LEU A 119 -7.81 1.68 1.58
C LEU A 119 -6.36 1.38 1.26
N VAL A 120 -5.47 2.20 1.79
CA VAL A 120 -4.02 2.06 1.62
C VAL A 120 -3.33 1.92 2.96
N GLN A 121 -2.20 1.23 2.97
CA GLN A 121 -1.42 1.01 4.18
C GLN A 121 0.06 0.84 3.82
N GLY A 122 0.93 1.52 4.56
CA GLY A 122 2.36 1.27 4.50
C GLY A 122 2.67 -0.16 4.94
N VAL A 123 3.63 -0.81 4.33
CA VAL A 123 4.00 -2.20 4.65
C VAL A 123 4.42 -2.34 6.11
N ASN A 124 5.13 -1.35 6.63
CA ASN A 124 5.61 -1.31 8.02
C ASN A 124 4.60 -0.67 9.01
N ASN A 125 3.45 -0.19 8.55
CA ASN A 125 2.44 0.42 9.41
C ASN A 125 1.50 -0.64 9.99
N ASP A 126 1.00 -0.41 11.20
CA ASP A 126 0.04 -1.29 11.88
C ASP A 126 -1.38 -1.07 11.39
N GLU A 127 -1.71 0.15 10.95
CA GLU A 127 -3.05 0.56 10.55
C GLU A 127 -3.09 1.13 9.13
N PRO A 128 -4.22 0.99 8.43
CA PRO A 128 -4.45 1.72 7.19
C PRO A 128 -4.41 3.23 7.41
N ASP A 129 -4.14 3.96 6.35
CA ASP A 129 -4.23 5.41 6.37
C ASP A 129 -5.66 5.86 6.63
N ALA A 130 -5.82 6.97 7.34
CA ALA A 130 -7.13 7.58 7.58
C ALA A 130 -7.76 8.13 6.30
N GLU A 131 -6.93 8.49 5.32
CA GLU A 131 -7.38 8.99 4.02
C GLU A 131 -7.36 7.86 2.98
N VAL A 132 -8.43 7.75 2.20
CA VAL A 132 -8.54 6.80 1.10
C VAL A 132 -7.97 7.39 -0.19
N VAL A 133 -7.54 6.50 -1.09
CA VAL A 133 -7.16 6.88 -2.46
C VAL A 133 -8.39 6.85 -3.34
N ASN A 134 -8.65 7.95 -4.03
CA ASN A 134 -9.72 8.10 -5.01
C ASN A 134 -9.16 8.73 -6.29
N GLU A 135 -10.00 8.88 -7.30
CA GLU A 135 -9.61 9.40 -8.60
C GLU A 135 -8.97 10.81 -8.53
N LYS A 136 -9.36 11.64 -7.55
CA LYS A 136 -8.88 13.02 -7.43
C LYS A 136 -7.50 13.15 -6.81
N ASN A 137 -7.09 12.18 -5.99
CA ASN A 137 -5.81 12.24 -5.27
C ASN A 137 -4.79 11.19 -5.70
N LEU A 138 -5.15 10.23 -6.57
CA LEU A 138 -4.24 9.27 -7.16
C LEU A 138 -3.27 9.98 -8.12
N ILE A 139 -1.97 9.74 -7.95
CA ILE A 139 -0.93 10.18 -8.89
C ILE A 139 -0.60 9.06 -9.87
N GLY A 140 -0.39 7.84 -9.37
CA GLY A 140 -0.03 6.70 -10.20
C GLY A 140 0.40 5.49 -9.37
N VAL A 141 0.94 4.49 -10.06
CA VAL A 141 1.43 3.25 -9.49
C VAL A 141 2.95 3.18 -9.59
N ILE A 142 3.62 2.59 -8.60
CA ILE A 142 5.06 2.35 -8.68
C ILE A 142 5.33 1.23 -9.69
N THR A 143 6.12 1.53 -10.72
CA THR A 143 6.50 0.57 -11.77
C THR A 143 7.96 0.16 -11.73
N ALA A 144 8.82 0.92 -11.06
CA ALA A 144 10.21 0.56 -10.79
C ALA A 144 10.70 1.20 -9.49
N ALA A 145 11.72 0.61 -8.89
CA ALA A 145 12.39 1.14 -7.71
C ALA A 145 13.90 0.86 -7.79
N TYR A 146 14.70 1.75 -7.23
CA TYR A 146 16.17 1.68 -7.25
C TYR A 146 16.71 2.00 -5.86
N ALA A 147 17.53 1.11 -5.30
CA ALA A 147 18.10 1.22 -3.96
C ALA A 147 19.59 0.89 -3.98
N THR A 148 20.29 1.20 -2.90
CA THR A 148 21.72 0.85 -2.71
C THR A 148 21.90 -0.37 -1.85
N THR A 149 20.93 -0.67 -1.00
CA THR A 149 20.93 -1.87 -0.18
C THR A 149 19.95 -2.89 -0.77
N ASP A 150 20.39 -4.13 -0.73
CA ASP A 150 19.59 -5.23 -1.22
C ASP A 150 18.29 -5.36 -0.41
N SER A 151 17.19 -4.95 -1.03
CA SER A 151 15.84 -5.25 -0.54
C SER A 151 15.44 -6.66 -0.97
N GLN A 152 16.41 -7.57 -1.10
CA GLN A 152 16.32 -8.90 -1.72
C GLN A 152 15.21 -9.80 -1.23
N PHE A 153 14.35 -9.38 -0.40
CA PHE A 153 13.81 -10.35 0.49
C PHE A 153 12.31 -10.47 0.42
N ARG A 154 11.79 -10.79 -0.75
CA ARG A 154 10.39 -11.22 -0.78
C ARG A 154 10.13 -12.33 0.23
N THR A 155 10.99 -13.34 0.30
CA THR A 155 10.86 -14.42 1.29
C THR A 155 11.26 -13.98 2.69
N GLU A 156 12.38 -13.30 2.85
CA GLU A 156 12.81 -12.77 4.14
C GLU A 156 11.95 -11.61 4.63
N THR A 157 11.35 -10.83 3.71
CA THR A 157 10.36 -9.79 4.04
C THR A 157 9.22 -10.39 4.85
N THR A 158 8.65 -11.50 4.39
CA THR A 158 7.58 -12.19 5.12
C THR A 158 8.05 -12.59 6.52
N ALA A 159 9.21 -13.25 6.62
CA ALA A 159 9.77 -13.67 7.89
C ALA A 159 10.03 -12.49 8.84
N ARG A 160 10.59 -11.38 8.34
CA ARG A 160 10.83 -10.17 9.13
C ARG A 160 9.55 -9.51 9.62
N LEU A 161 8.53 -9.45 8.78
CA LEU A 161 7.25 -8.87 9.17
C LEU A 161 6.50 -9.75 10.17
N VAL A 162 6.60 -11.08 10.05
CA VAL A 162 6.11 -12.02 11.06
C VAL A 162 6.84 -11.81 12.38
N ALA A 163 8.17 -11.77 12.37
CA ALA A 163 8.99 -11.58 13.57
C ALA A 163 8.71 -10.23 14.26
N LYS A 164 8.38 -9.18 13.50
CA LYS A 164 7.98 -7.87 14.03
C LYS A 164 6.51 -7.81 14.46
N GLY A 165 5.76 -8.91 14.36
CA GLY A 165 4.33 -8.93 14.66
C GLY A 165 3.45 -8.12 13.70
N LYS A 166 3.98 -7.70 12.55
CA LYS A 166 3.25 -6.91 11.54
C LYS A 166 2.29 -7.74 10.69
N ILE A 167 2.43 -9.06 10.72
CA ILE A 167 1.50 -10.02 10.11
C ILE A 167 1.29 -11.20 11.04
N LYS A 168 0.10 -11.81 10.96
CA LYS A 168 -0.21 -13.05 11.67
C LYS A 168 0.07 -14.23 10.76
N THR A 169 0.81 -15.21 11.25
CA THR A 169 0.91 -16.52 10.61
C THR A 169 -0.43 -17.22 10.70
N SER A 170 -0.90 -17.76 9.58
CA SER A 170 -2.04 -18.68 9.59
C SER A 170 -1.52 -20.02 10.08
N ASN A 171 -1.90 -20.43 11.29
CA ASN A 171 -1.73 -21.83 11.69
C ASN A 171 -2.61 -22.68 10.79
N ARG A 172 -2.02 -23.26 9.74
CA ARG A 172 -2.63 -24.37 9.03
C ARG A 172 -2.38 -25.63 9.88
N THR A 173 -3.34 -25.98 10.71
CA THR A 173 -3.55 -27.36 11.15
C THR A 173 -4.29 -28.13 10.07
#